data_963e30bac73d1f564518a4f9a909e3ea
#
_entry.id   963e30bac73d1f564518a4f9a909e3ea
#
_cell.length_a   1.000
_cell.length_b   1.000
_cell.length_c   1.000
_cell.angle_alpha   90.00
_cell.angle_beta   90.00
_cell.angle_gamma   90.00
#
_symmetry.space_group_name_H-M   'P 1'
#
loop_
_entity.id
_entity.type
_entity.pdbx_description
1 polymer ?
#
loop_
_entity_poly.entity_id
_entity_poly.type
_entity_poly.pdbx_seq_one_letter_code
_entity_poly.pdbx_strand_id
1 'polypeptide(L)'
;MDHLFSPNSGSRFSRSQQGTGRSRLIARLIVGLIQGALLYGLYRVTKFDALNTGPLVAWAMIAAFAPPVWLAAIGQVSLRSTLAWGTIATIILGLLGWASGSLENGDSTLLVLGLCLPAALFCAHHLIVPALRQGEAFVPYDHYYETAWKAGIQLVLALMFVGVFWLILLIGGALFRTIGISFVMDVIGKAWFITFLSAIVFALGVELSDVRDGLTQGIRMVALTLLSWLLPVAVLLAGAFLIALPVVGTGGLHTSLSPAAFMLASAAGLIILINTVYQDGAEHLSETPFLRITMRVACVLLVPLTAFALWAVWVRIGQHGLTPQRIVALTGAIIGLLYGVGYVAAQWIGRQRGGGWMPLLEGTNVAVAVVTTLVLLAYSTPWLNPVQLSINNQLARVASGTLNADQIPYAWLGWKGGPRARAALEELSRSPDAEIARRAKNVLDNRFSAPHPARVTFYPEGTPAPENFTDGGVCYQDCPARLLDVTGDGQPEVLMVVFNEAHVFERTETGSWKRMGLFALRHQCGGGTTLADKFISGDPQILPPSGPSALSIDGQTLDFRYEPTCPVNIN
;
A
#
# COMPACT_ATOMS: atom_id res chain seq x y z
N MET A 1 45.49 46.77 -28.26
CA MET A 1 44.15 46.48 -27.67
C MET A 1 43.24 45.90 -28.75
N ASP A 2 43.52 44.70 -29.25
CA ASP A 2 42.63 44.04 -30.24
C ASP A 2 43.05 42.57 -30.33
N HIS A 3 42.69 41.77 -29.33
CA HIS A 3 42.70 40.32 -29.38
C HIS A 3 41.98 39.70 -28.20
N LEU A 4 40.64 39.88 -28.08
CA LEU A 4 39.83 39.22 -27.06
C LEU A 4 38.35 39.04 -27.45
N PHE A 5 38.05 38.69 -28.68
CA PHE A 5 36.73 38.14 -29.02
C PHE A 5 36.87 37.11 -30.15
N SER A 6 37.10 35.84 -29.76
CA SER A 6 36.95 34.71 -30.68
C SER A 6 35.49 34.25 -30.61
N PRO A 7 34.70 34.33 -31.69
CA PRO A 7 33.27 33.94 -31.72
C PRO A 7 33.02 32.44 -31.63
N ASN A 8 34.05 31.59 -31.52
CA ASN A 8 33.92 30.14 -31.66
C ASN A 8 33.84 29.31 -30.36
N SER A 9 33.96 29.97 -29.19
CA SER A 9 33.89 29.20 -27.91
C SER A 9 32.44 28.96 -27.45
N GLY A 10 31.51 29.88 -27.73
CA GLY A 10 30.10 29.76 -27.32
C GLY A 10 29.34 28.66 -28.09
N SER A 11 29.68 28.42 -29.36
CA SER A 11 29.00 27.42 -30.17
C SER A 11 29.39 25.97 -29.86
N ARG A 12 30.61 25.71 -29.38
CA ARG A 12 31.06 24.38 -28.94
C ARG A 12 30.49 24.00 -27.59
N PHE A 13 30.37 24.97 -26.66
CA PHE A 13 29.78 24.72 -25.33
C PHE A 13 28.27 24.43 -25.44
N SER A 14 27.54 25.18 -26.27
CA SER A 14 26.11 24.95 -26.47
C SER A 14 25.80 23.59 -27.20
N ARG A 15 26.66 23.21 -28.17
CA ARG A 15 26.52 21.90 -28.85
C ARG A 15 26.83 20.71 -27.96
N SER A 16 27.78 20.81 -27.02
CA SER A 16 28.09 19.72 -26.07
C SER A 16 26.97 19.56 -25.04
N GLN A 17 26.36 20.63 -24.57
CA GLN A 17 25.20 20.56 -23.66
C GLN A 17 23.93 20.03 -24.35
N GLN A 18 23.68 20.40 -25.61
CA GLN A 18 22.57 19.86 -26.38
C GLN A 18 22.76 18.36 -26.70
N GLY A 19 23.97 17.90 -26.97
CA GLY A 19 24.30 16.48 -27.18
C GLY A 19 24.04 15.64 -25.93
N THR A 20 24.42 16.13 -24.75
CA THR A 20 24.20 15.46 -23.46
C THR A 20 22.73 15.41 -23.05
N GLY A 21 21.94 16.45 -23.30
CA GLY A 21 20.50 16.48 -23.03
C GLY A 21 19.73 15.48 -23.87
N ARG A 22 20.04 15.40 -25.18
CA ARG A 22 19.39 14.46 -26.09
C ARG A 22 19.69 12.99 -25.75
N SER A 23 20.91 12.68 -25.35
CA SER A 23 21.28 11.32 -24.97
C SER A 23 20.61 10.88 -23.65
N ARG A 24 20.43 11.79 -22.67
CA ARG A 24 19.67 11.52 -21.43
C ARG A 24 18.20 11.25 -21.71
N LEU A 25 17.55 12.09 -22.52
CA LEU A 25 16.14 11.89 -22.93
C LEU A 25 15.95 10.50 -23.58
N ILE A 26 16.82 10.14 -24.55
CA ILE A 26 16.75 8.83 -25.19
C ILE A 26 16.91 7.70 -24.20
N ALA A 27 17.90 7.79 -23.29
CA ALA A 27 18.12 6.77 -22.26
C ALA A 27 16.88 6.60 -21.34
N ARG A 28 16.27 7.70 -20.90
CA ARG A 28 15.06 7.66 -20.06
C ARG A 28 13.85 7.10 -20.82
N LEU A 29 13.67 7.45 -22.09
CA LEU A 29 12.62 6.87 -22.91
C LEU A 29 12.81 5.36 -23.13
N ILE A 30 14.04 4.89 -23.32
CA ILE A 30 14.34 3.46 -23.39
C ILE A 30 13.95 2.76 -22.07
N VAL A 31 14.29 3.33 -20.92
CA VAL A 31 13.90 2.78 -19.61
C VAL A 31 12.38 2.76 -19.47
N GLY A 32 11.67 3.81 -19.89
CA GLY A 32 10.20 3.84 -19.90
C GLY A 32 9.60 2.77 -20.80
N LEU A 33 10.15 2.57 -21.99
CA LEU A 33 9.70 1.48 -22.90
C LEU A 33 9.93 0.10 -22.30
N ILE A 34 11.09 -0.13 -21.67
CA ILE A 34 11.40 -1.38 -20.95
C ILE A 34 10.41 -1.59 -19.81
N GLN A 35 10.11 -0.55 -19.02
CA GLN A 35 9.10 -0.61 -17.95
C GLN A 35 7.73 -0.99 -18.49
N GLY A 36 7.27 -0.35 -19.57
CA GLY A 36 6.01 -0.67 -20.22
C GLY A 36 5.95 -2.14 -20.67
N ALA A 37 7.03 -2.65 -21.26
CA ALA A 37 7.13 -4.05 -21.68
C ALA A 37 7.10 -5.02 -20.49
N LEU A 38 7.83 -4.71 -19.40
CA LEU A 38 7.84 -5.52 -18.18
C LEU A 38 6.46 -5.56 -17.52
N LEU A 39 5.77 -4.42 -17.42
CA LEU A 39 4.42 -4.33 -16.85
C LEU A 39 3.39 -5.03 -17.71
N TYR A 40 3.46 -4.90 -19.03
CA TYR A 40 2.57 -5.61 -19.94
C TYR A 40 2.81 -7.12 -19.91
N GLY A 41 4.07 -7.54 -19.89
CA GLY A 41 4.44 -8.95 -19.74
C GLY A 41 3.90 -9.53 -18.43
N LEU A 42 4.03 -8.81 -17.33
CA LEU A 42 3.47 -9.18 -16.03
C LEU A 42 1.95 -9.35 -16.10
N TYR A 43 1.22 -8.39 -16.68
CA TYR A 43 -0.22 -8.48 -16.91
C TYR A 43 -0.61 -9.75 -17.70
N ARG A 44 0.15 -10.09 -18.75
CA ARG A 44 -0.10 -11.28 -19.56
C ARG A 44 0.10 -12.56 -18.77
N VAL A 45 1.18 -12.63 -18.00
CA VAL A 45 1.53 -13.79 -17.20
C VAL A 45 0.51 -14.02 -16.07
N THR A 46 0.08 -12.97 -15.37
CA THR A 46 -0.95 -13.07 -14.32
C THR A 46 -2.31 -13.48 -14.87
N LYS A 47 -2.67 -13.02 -16.07
CA LYS A 47 -3.96 -13.39 -16.69
C LYS A 47 -4.04 -14.87 -17.09
N PHE A 48 -2.91 -15.53 -17.31
CA PHE A 48 -2.85 -16.93 -17.78
C PHE A 48 -2.30 -17.89 -16.73
N ASP A 49 -2.12 -17.45 -15.47
CA ASP A 49 -1.55 -18.23 -14.36
C ASP A 49 -0.25 -18.99 -14.73
N ALA A 50 0.59 -18.35 -15.55
CA ALA A 50 1.70 -18.99 -16.24
C ALA A 50 2.97 -19.13 -15.39
N LEU A 51 3.03 -18.57 -14.16
CA LEU A 51 4.20 -18.61 -13.29
C LEU A 51 3.86 -18.91 -11.83
N ASN A 52 4.78 -19.62 -11.15
CA ASN A 52 4.76 -19.76 -9.70
C ASN A 52 4.97 -18.40 -9.01
N THR A 53 4.54 -18.32 -7.75
CA THR A 53 4.51 -17.06 -6.97
C THR A 53 5.87 -16.38 -6.83
N GLY A 54 6.96 -17.11 -6.59
CA GLY A 54 8.31 -16.53 -6.43
C GLY A 54 8.78 -15.75 -7.66
N PRO A 55 8.87 -16.37 -8.85
CA PRO A 55 9.23 -15.67 -10.09
C PRO A 55 8.28 -14.53 -10.45
N LEU A 56 6.98 -14.71 -10.20
CA LEU A 56 5.97 -13.69 -10.48
C LEU A 56 6.18 -12.44 -9.63
N VAL A 57 6.43 -12.60 -8.33
CA VAL A 57 6.69 -11.50 -7.41
C VAL A 57 8.04 -10.84 -7.73
N ALA A 58 9.08 -11.62 -8.06
CA ALA A 58 10.36 -11.07 -8.52
C ALA A 58 10.18 -10.16 -9.75
N TRP A 59 9.42 -10.63 -10.74
CA TRP A 59 9.10 -9.84 -11.93
C TRP A 59 8.33 -8.57 -11.58
N ALA A 60 7.30 -8.68 -10.72
CA ALA A 60 6.51 -7.53 -10.29
C ALA A 60 7.38 -6.46 -9.61
N MET A 61 8.32 -6.87 -8.72
CA MET A 61 9.24 -5.96 -8.03
C MET A 61 10.20 -5.29 -9.01
N ILE A 62 10.77 -6.04 -9.94
CA ILE A 62 11.64 -5.48 -10.99
C ILE A 62 10.85 -4.49 -11.87
N ALA A 63 9.67 -4.88 -12.36
CA ALA A 63 8.87 -4.05 -13.26
C ALA A 63 8.40 -2.74 -12.63
N ALA A 64 8.03 -2.78 -11.34
CA ALA A 64 7.53 -1.62 -10.62
C ALA A 64 8.63 -0.68 -10.16
N PHE A 65 9.74 -1.19 -9.60
CA PHE A 65 10.68 -0.38 -8.83
C PHE A 65 12.08 -0.24 -9.44
N ALA A 66 12.55 -1.16 -10.29
CA ALA A 66 13.85 -0.99 -10.92
C ALA A 66 13.89 0.20 -11.89
N PRO A 67 12.94 0.39 -12.83
CA PRO A 67 12.98 1.52 -13.75
C PRO A 67 12.97 2.88 -13.07
N PRO A 68 12.18 3.17 -12.02
CA PRO A 68 12.31 4.41 -11.25
C PRO A 68 13.71 4.67 -10.69
N VAL A 69 14.40 3.63 -10.18
CA VAL A 69 15.80 3.76 -9.71
C VAL A 69 16.74 4.14 -10.86
N TRP A 70 16.59 3.48 -12.02
CA TRP A 70 17.37 3.82 -13.22
C TRP A 70 17.10 5.26 -13.69
N LEU A 71 15.83 5.65 -13.78
CA LEU A 71 15.43 7.00 -14.19
C LEU A 71 16.01 8.08 -13.27
N ALA A 72 16.00 7.84 -11.95
CA ALA A 72 16.54 8.75 -10.96
C ALA A 72 18.08 8.83 -11.01
N ALA A 73 18.78 7.75 -11.36
CA ALA A 73 20.24 7.74 -11.46
C ALA A 73 20.78 8.36 -12.76
N ILE A 74 20.02 8.26 -13.87
CA ILE A 74 20.42 8.78 -15.19
C ILE A 74 20.60 10.30 -15.12
N GLY A 75 21.83 10.76 -15.41
CA GLY A 75 22.21 12.17 -15.42
C GLY A 75 22.64 12.71 -14.06
N GLN A 76 22.53 11.94 -12.97
CA GLN A 76 23.01 12.34 -11.64
C GLN A 76 24.43 11.86 -11.38
N VAL A 77 24.82 10.70 -11.89
CA VAL A 77 26.14 10.10 -11.74
C VAL A 77 26.72 9.65 -13.09
N SER A 78 27.98 9.21 -13.12
CA SER A 78 28.62 8.69 -14.33
C SER A 78 27.86 7.48 -14.91
N LEU A 79 27.97 7.24 -16.22
CA LEU A 79 27.33 6.09 -16.87
C LEU A 79 27.73 4.76 -16.20
N ARG A 80 28.99 4.60 -15.82
CA ARG A 80 29.48 3.39 -15.13
C ARG A 80 28.79 3.22 -13.78
N SER A 81 28.68 4.29 -13.00
CA SER A 81 28.01 4.28 -11.69
C SER A 81 26.50 4.04 -11.85
N THR A 82 25.86 4.63 -12.86
CA THR A 82 24.45 4.39 -13.19
C THR A 82 24.20 2.92 -13.52
N LEU A 83 25.03 2.34 -14.38
CA LEU A 83 24.94 0.91 -14.76
C LEU A 83 25.15 0.00 -13.53
N ALA A 84 26.19 0.27 -12.74
CA ALA A 84 26.50 -0.53 -11.54
C ALA A 84 25.37 -0.48 -10.53
N TRP A 85 24.93 0.72 -10.11
CA TRP A 85 23.87 0.89 -9.12
C TRP A 85 22.51 0.36 -9.62
N GLY A 86 22.12 0.70 -10.84
CA GLY A 86 20.85 0.23 -11.42
C GLY A 86 20.81 -1.30 -11.53
N THR A 87 21.91 -1.94 -11.93
CA THR A 87 22.00 -3.41 -12.00
C THR A 87 21.94 -4.04 -10.61
N ILE A 88 22.70 -3.52 -9.63
CA ILE A 88 22.68 -4.02 -8.25
C ILE A 88 21.25 -3.90 -7.67
N ALA A 89 20.61 -2.74 -7.82
CA ALA A 89 19.24 -2.53 -7.34
C ALA A 89 18.25 -3.49 -8.01
N THR A 90 18.38 -3.73 -9.32
CA THR A 90 17.53 -4.67 -10.06
C THR A 90 17.71 -6.11 -9.56
N ILE A 91 18.96 -6.54 -9.32
CA ILE A 91 19.26 -7.87 -8.77
C ILE A 91 18.70 -8.01 -7.36
N ILE A 92 18.89 -7.02 -6.49
CA ILE A 92 18.33 -7.02 -5.12
C ILE A 92 16.82 -7.14 -5.17
N LEU A 93 16.14 -6.35 -6.00
CA LEU A 93 14.68 -6.42 -6.18
C LEU A 93 14.22 -7.79 -6.64
N GLY A 94 14.92 -8.39 -7.60
CA GLY A 94 14.62 -9.73 -8.09
C GLY A 94 14.79 -10.80 -7.02
N LEU A 95 15.91 -10.79 -6.30
CA LEU A 95 16.20 -11.77 -5.24
C LEU A 95 15.22 -11.65 -4.05
N LEU A 96 14.99 -10.43 -3.57
CA LEU A 96 14.06 -10.19 -2.47
C LEU A 96 12.62 -10.47 -2.86
N GLY A 97 12.21 -10.10 -4.08
CA GLY A 97 10.90 -10.43 -4.62
C GLY A 97 10.70 -11.94 -4.74
N TRP A 98 11.70 -12.67 -5.25
CA TRP A 98 11.67 -14.12 -5.31
C TRP A 98 11.56 -14.76 -3.93
N ALA A 99 12.42 -14.33 -2.99
CA ALA A 99 12.42 -14.86 -1.63
C ALA A 99 11.05 -14.64 -0.95
N SER A 100 10.51 -13.42 -1.00
CA SER A 100 9.20 -13.10 -0.42
C SER A 100 8.07 -13.85 -1.12
N GLY A 101 8.04 -13.90 -2.43
CA GLY A 101 7.00 -14.60 -3.19
C GLY A 101 7.01 -16.11 -3.00
N SER A 102 8.17 -16.70 -2.67
CA SER A 102 8.28 -18.12 -2.32
C SER A 102 7.79 -18.42 -0.92
N LEU A 103 7.74 -17.40 -0.05
CA LEU A 103 7.40 -17.54 1.36
C LEU A 103 5.97 -17.15 1.68
N GLU A 104 5.33 -16.33 0.85
CA GLU A 104 4.08 -15.65 1.16
C GLU A 104 3.12 -15.57 -0.03
N ASN A 105 1.84 -15.74 0.26
CA ASN A 105 0.73 -15.38 -0.62
C ASN A 105 -0.34 -14.66 0.22
N GLY A 106 -0.39 -13.33 0.19
CA GLY A 106 -1.43 -12.62 0.93
C GLY A 106 -1.20 -11.12 1.10
N ASP A 107 -2.10 -10.44 1.82
CA ASP A 107 -2.08 -8.98 2.06
C ASP A 107 -0.80 -8.47 2.74
N SER A 108 -0.11 -9.32 3.50
CA SER A 108 1.17 -8.99 4.14
C SER A 108 2.30 -8.82 3.14
N THR A 109 2.24 -9.49 2.00
CA THR A 109 3.15 -9.29 0.87
C THR A 109 3.06 -7.85 0.34
N LEU A 110 1.84 -7.29 0.24
CA LEU A 110 1.64 -5.89 -0.15
C LEU A 110 2.28 -4.92 0.86
N LEU A 111 2.21 -5.19 2.16
CA LEU A 111 2.82 -4.35 3.18
C LEU A 111 4.35 -4.36 3.06
N VAL A 112 4.97 -5.53 2.97
CA VAL A 112 6.43 -5.66 2.90
C VAL A 112 6.96 -5.19 1.55
N LEU A 113 6.41 -5.68 0.44
CA LEU A 113 6.90 -5.40 -0.90
C LEU A 113 6.36 -4.09 -1.47
N GLY A 114 5.14 -3.69 -1.12
CA GLY A 114 4.52 -2.46 -1.62
C GLY A 114 4.86 -1.21 -0.82
N LEU A 115 5.23 -1.32 0.45
CA LEU A 115 5.57 -0.18 1.31
C LEU A 115 7.01 -0.24 1.81
N CYS A 116 7.43 -1.32 2.47
CA CYS A 116 8.73 -1.37 3.13
C CYS A 116 9.89 -1.40 2.12
N LEU A 117 9.81 -2.22 1.08
CA LEU A 117 10.87 -2.35 0.08
C LEU A 117 11.06 -1.07 -0.76
N PRO A 118 10.03 -0.40 -1.28
CA PRO A 118 10.20 0.91 -1.94
C PRO A 118 10.76 1.99 -1.03
N ALA A 119 10.34 2.03 0.24
CA ALA A 119 10.90 2.97 1.21
C ALA A 119 12.41 2.70 1.46
N ALA A 120 12.79 1.42 1.59
CA ALA A 120 14.19 1.03 1.71
C ALA A 120 15.02 1.43 0.49
N LEU A 121 14.48 1.20 -0.72
CA LEU A 121 15.15 1.58 -1.98
C LEU A 121 15.28 3.09 -2.12
N PHE A 122 14.24 3.85 -1.73
CA PHE A 122 14.31 5.31 -1.72
C PHE A 122 15.44 5.78 -0.80
N CYS A 123 15.48 5.31 0.44
CA CYS A 123 16.56 5.64 1.37
C CYS A 123 17.94 5.21 0.85
N ALA A 124 18.07 3.96 0.35
CA ALA A 124 19.32 3.45 -0.20
C ALA A 124 19.80 4.28 -1.40
N HIS A 125 18.90 4.63 -2.32
CA HIS A 125 19.23 5.45 -3.49
C HIS A 125 19.82 6.79 -3.08
N HIS A 126 19.19 7.46 -2.10
CA HIS A 126 19.60 8.79 -1.65
C HIS A 126 20.82 8.78 -0.70
N LEU A 127 21.19 7.63 -0.17
CA LEU A 127 22.48 7.44 0.50
C LEU A 127 23.60 7.12 -0.49
N ILE A 128 23.32 6.33 -1.53
CA ILE A 128 24.34 5.81 -2.47
C ILE A 128 24.67 6.82 -3.57
N VAL A 129 23.67 7.51 -4.15
CA VAL A 129 23.90 8.41 -5.30
C VAL A 129 24.81 9.59 -4.96
N PRO A 130 24.65 10.32 -3.84
CA PRO A 130 25.59 11.35 -3.44
C PRO A 130 27.02 10.81 -3.22
N ALA A 131 27.14 9.66 -2.57
CA ALA A 131 28.42 8.98 -2.35
C ALA A 131 29.14 8.64 -3.68
N LEU A 132 28.40 8.07 -4.65
CA LEU A 132 28.92 7.77 -5.99
C LEU A 132 29.30 9.03 -6.78
N ARG A 133 28.60 10.15 -6.54
CA ARG A 133 28.84 11.43 -7.21
C ARG A 133 30.14 12.09 -6.74
N GLN A 134 30.41 12.03 -5.43
CA GLN A 134 31.58 12.61 -4.80
C GLN A 134 32.79 11.65 -4.81
N GLY A 135 32.55 10.35 -4.99
CA GLY A 135 33.60 9.31 -4.88
C GLY A 135 34.00 9.01 -3.45
N GLU A 136 33.18 9.38 -2.47
CA GLU A 136 33.41 9.20 -1.04
C GLU A 136 32.29 8.36 -0.43
N ALA A 137 32.61 7.50 0.55
CA ALA A 137 31.63 6.64 1.20
C ALA A 137 30.62 7.44 2.07
N PHE A 138 31.06 8.52 2.66
CA PHE A 138 30.26 9.44 3.46
C PHE A 138 30.50 10.87 2.94
N VAL A 139 29.41 11.55 2.63
CA VAL A 139 29.43 12.93 2.14
C VAL A 139 28.78 13.88 3.16
N PRO A 140 29.02 15.19 3.10
CA PRO A 140 28.30 16.18 3.90
C PRO A 140 26.78 16.04 3.76
N TYR A 141 26.05 16.37 4.83
CA TYR A 141 24.60 16.15 4.95
C TYR A 141 23.77 16.89 3.88
N ASP A 142 24.20 18.08 3.51
CA ASP A 142 23.57 18.92 2.47
C ASP A 142 23.38 18.15 1.15
N HIS A 143 24.36 17.35 0.74
CA HIS A 143 24.27 16.53 -0.47
C HIS A 143 23.18 15.45 -0.38
N TYR A 144 23.02 14.77 0.78
CA TYR A 144 21.94 13.82 1.01
C TYR A 144 20.58 14.52 1.00
N TYR A 145 20.48 15.64 1.71
CA TYR A 145 19.27 16.42 1.81
C TYR A 145 18.79 16.94 0.45
N GLU A 146 19.69 17.59 -0.30
CA GLU A 146 19.37 18.12 -1.62
C GLU A 146 18.92 17.03 -2.59
N THR A 147 19.63 15.89 -2.62
CA THR A 147 19.31 14.78 -3.52
C THR A 147 17.95 14.19 -3.17
N ALA A 148 17.65 13.97 -1.89
CA ALA A 148 16.39 13.39 -1.45
C ALA A 148 15.19 14.30 -1.73
N TRP A 149 15.30 15.60 -1.42
CA TRP A 149 14.22 16.56 -1.68
C TRP A 149 14.00 16.81 -3.17
N LYS A 150 15.08 16.93 -3.94
CA LYS A 150 14.99 17.05 -5.41
C LYS A 150 14.23 15.86 -5.99
N ALA A 151 14.60 14.65 -5.62
CA ALA A 151 13.96 13.44 -6.12
C ALA A 151 12.52 13.27 -5.64
N GLY A 152 12.21 13.64 -4.39
CA GLY A 152 10.85 13.62 -3.87
C GLY A 152 9.91 14.54 -4.67
N ILE A 153 10.33 15.79 -4.89
CA ILE A 153 9.56 16.75 -5.71
C ILE A 153 9.45 16.28 -7.16
N GLN A 154 10.54 15.78 -7.73
CA GLN A 154 10.57 15.25 -9.09
C GLN A 154 9.59 14.07 -9.26
N LEU A 155 9.53 13.17 -8.29
CA LEU A 155 8.58 12.06 -8.27
C LEU A 155 7.13 12.56 -8.25
N VAL A 156 6.82 13.50 -7.36
CA VAL A 156 5.47 14.09 -7.26
C VAL A 156 5.07 14.79 -8.57
N LEU A 157 5.97 15.59 -9.15
CA LEU A 157 5.70 16.26 -10.43
C LEU A 157 5.51 15.27 -11.58
N ALA A 158 6.32 14.21 -11.65
CA ALA A 158 6.18 13.18 -12.66
C ALA A 158 4.86 12.40 -12.53
N LEU A 159 4.46 12.03 -11.31
CA LEU A 159 3.17 11.39 -11.05
C LEU A 159 1.99 12.31 -11.38
N MET A 160 2.09 13.58 -10.99
CA MET A 160 1.06 14.58 -11.34
C MET A 160 0.95 14.75 -12.85
N PHE A 161 2.08 14.78 -13.56
CA PHE A 161 2.10 14.86 -15.02
C PHE A 161 1.40 13.64 -15.66
N VAL A 162 1.66 12.42 -15.18
CA VAL A 162 0.95 11.21 -15.60
C VAL A 162 -0.55 11.32 -15.34
N GLY A 163 -0.94 11.79 -14.14
CA GLY A 163 -2.35 11.96 -13.77
C GLY A 163 -3.10 12.95 -14.66
N VAL A 164 -2.50 14.13 -14.90
CA VAL A 164 -3.07 15.14 -15.80
C VAL A 164 -3.14 14.64 -17.24
N PHE A 165 -2.11 13.93 -17.70
CA PHE A 165 -2.10 13.33 -19.02
C PHE A 165 -3.27 12.34 -19.22
N TRP A 166 -3.49 11.44 -18.24
CA TRP A 166 -4.62 10.51 -18.28
C TRP A 166 -5.97 11.22 -18.18
N LEU A 167 -6.08 12.27 -17.39
CA LEU A 167 -7.30 13.08 -17.30
C LEU A 167 -7.66 13.67 -18.68
N ILE A 168 -6.67 14.25 -19.37
CA ILE A 168 -6.88 14.81 -20.72
C ILE A 168 -7.31 13.72 -21.72
N LEU A 169 -6.65 12.55 -21.68
CA LEU A 169 -7.01 11.43 -22.54
C LEU A 169 -8.43 10.92 -22.30
N LEU A 170 -8.82 10.78 -21.02
CA LEU A 170 -10.15 10.31 -20.66
C LEU A 170 -11.24 11.33 -21.05
N ILE A 171 -11.00 12.63 -20.84
CA ILE A 171 -11.92 13.69 -21.29
C ILE A 171 -12.02 13.68 -22.82
N GLY A 172 -10.89 13.59 -23.53
CA GLY A 172 -10.86 13.49 -24.97
C GLY A 172 -11.62 12.27 -25.48
N GLY A 173 -11.38 11.11 -24.90
CA GLY A 173 -12.08 9.87 -25.24
C GLY A 173 -13.61 9.97 -25.00
N ALA A 174 -14.00 10.60 -23.88
CA ALA A 174 -15.41 10.86 -23.59
C ALA A 174 -16.06 11.80 -24.63
N LEU A 175 -15.36 12.87 -25.04
CA LEU A 175 -15.82 13.76 -26.10
C LEU A 175 -16.03 13.02 -27.43
N PHE A 176 -15.09 12.17 -27.86
CA PHE A 176 -15.28 11.36 -29.06
C PHE A 176 -16.48 10.41 -28.96
N ARG A 177 -16.72 9.86 -27.78
CA ARG A 177 -17.88 8.99 -27.53
C ARG A 177 -19.21 9.72 -27.66
N THR A 178 -19.31 11.02 -27.32
CA THR A 178 -20.56 11.81 -27.50
C THR A 178 -20.98 11.95 -28.98
N ILE A 179 -20.03 11.87 -29.91
CA ILE A 179 -20.27 11.91 -31.35
C ILE A 179 -20.31 10.51 -31.99
N GLY A 180 -20.42 9.45 -31.16
CA GLY A 180 -20.55 8.07 -31.62
C GLY A 180 -19.22 7.36 -31.95
N ILE A 181 -18.06 7.96 -31.67
CA ILE A 181 -16.75 7.36 -31.90
C ILE A 181 -16.22 6.70 -30.64
N SER A 182 -16.32 5.37 -30.51
CA SER A 182 -15.85 4.61 -29.34
C SER A 182 -14.37 4.24 -29.42
N PHE A 183 -13.76 4.24 -30.61
CA PHE A 183 -12.39 3.76 -30.85
C PHE A 183 -11.35 4.29 -29.85
N VAL A 184 -11.43 5.57 -29.48
CA VAL A 184 -10.47 6.19 -28.56
C VAL A 184 -10.56 5.55 -27.16
N MET A 185 -11.78 5.35 -26.65
CA MET A 185 -12.01 4.69 -25.35
C MET A 185 -11.61 3.22 -25.38
N ASP A 186 -11.84 2.53 -26.50
CA ASP A 186 -11.47 1.14 -26.69
C ASP A 186 -9.94 0.95 -26.66
N VAL A 187 -9.18 1.90 -27.23
CA VAL A 187 -7.71 1.89 -27.20
C VAL A 187 -7.20 2.23 -25.82
N ILE A 188 -7.76 3.27 -25.16
CA ILE A 188 -7.40 3.67 -23.80
C ILE A 188 -7.61 2.52 -22.80
N GLY A 189 -8.63 1.67 -22.99
CA GLY A 189 -8.90 0.50 -22.16
C GLY A 189 -7.96 -0.70 -22.37
N LYS A 190 -7.08 -0.69 -23.38
CA LYS A 190 -6.18 -1.82 -23.65
C LYS A 190 -4.98 -1.82 -22.69
N ALA A 191 -4.71 -2.95 -22.06
CA ALA A 191 -3.63 -3.09 -21.09
C ALA A 191 -2.24 -2.70 -21.66
N TRP A 192 -1.94 -3.08 -22.91
CA TRP A 192 -0.69 -2.69 -23.54
C TRP A 192 -0.57 -1.15 -23.66
N PHE A 193 -1.65 -0.48 -24.04
CA PHE A 193 -1.65 0.98 -24.17
C PHE A 193 -1.42 1.65 -22.82
N ILE A 194 -2.16 1.21 -21.78
CA ILE A 194 -2.03 1.73 -20.41
C ILE A 194 -0.58 1.59 -19.91
N THR A 195 -0.01 0.39 -20.01
CA THR A 195 1.32 0.12 -19.43
C THR A 195 2.43 0.87 -20.15
N PHE A 196 2.48 0.82 -21.49
CA PHE A 196 3.53 1.52 -22.24
C PHE A 196 3.40 3.03 -22.13
N LEU A 197 2.19 3.56 -22.29
CA LEU A 197 1.98 4.99 -22.30
C LEU A 197 2.26 5.61 -20.92
N SER A 198 1.77 4.99 -19.85
CA SER A 198 2.05 5.48 -18.47
C SER A 198 3.54 5.49 -18.17
N ALA A 199 4.27 4.45 -18.56
CA ALA A 199 5.72 4.36 -18.32
C ALA A 199 6.50 5.41 -19.14
N ILE A 200 6.14 5.63 -20.39
CA ILE A 200 6.77 6.66 -21.24
C ILE A 200 6.47 8.04 -20.70
N VAL A 201 5.21 8.32 -20.36
CA VAL A 201 4.80 9.63 -19.81
C VAL A 201 5.46 9.90 -18.47
N PHE A 202 5.62 8.87 -17.62
CA PHE A 202 6.37 8.99 -16.38
C PHE A 202 7.85 9.33 -16.64
N ALA A 203 8.51 8.63 -17.57
CA ALA A 203 9.90 8.92 -17.94
C ALA A 203 10.08 10.34 -18.52
N LEU A 204 9.09 10.81 -19.32
CA LEU A 204 9.05 12.20 -19.79
C LEU A 204 8.86 13.20 -18.64
N GLY A 205 7.98 12.91 -17.69
CA GLY A 205 7.79 13.75 -16.49
C GLY A 205 9.08 13.91 -15.68
N VAL A 206 9.84 12.82 -15.51
CA VAL A 206 11.16 12.83 -14.87
C VAL A 206 12.14 13.69 -15.66
N GLU A 207 12.19 13.57 -16.98
CA GLU A 207 13.10 14.39 -17.83
C GLU A 207 12.73 15.87 -17.79
N LEU A 208 11.44 16.19 -17.94
CA LEU A 208 10.97 17.59 -17.94
C LEU A 208 11.27 18.31 -16.61
N SER A 209 11.13 17.58 -15.49
CA SER A 209 11.44 18.14 -14.17
C SER A 209 12.95 18.31 -13.94
N ASP A 210 13.80 17.49 -14.56
CA ASP A 210 15.26 17.55 -14.42
C ASP A 210 15.89 18.63 -15.32
N VAL A 211 15.36 18.85 -16.54
CA VAL A 211 15.86 19.89 -17.47
C VAL A 211 15.56 21.31 -16.98
N ARG A 212 14.57 21.48 -16.13
CA ARG A 212 14.12 22.77 -15.59
C ARG A 212 14.55 22.96 -14.13
N ASP A 213 15.86 22.78 -13.83
CA ASP A 213 16.39 22.90 -12.47
C ASP A 213 15.95 24.18 -11.74
N GLY A 214 15.91 25.33 -12.40
CA GLY A 214 15.45 26.58 -11.79
C GLY A 214 13.96 26.54 -11.38
N LEU A 215 13.09 25.87 -12.15
CA LEU A 215 11.69 25.70 -11.79
C LEU A 215 11.54 24.74 -10.59
N THR A 216 12.28 23.64 -10.61
CA THR A 216 12.27 22.64 -9.53
C THR A 216 12.79 23.25 -8.23
N GLN A 217 13.83 24.10 -8.28
CA GLN A 217 14.33 24.84 -7.12
C GLN A 217 13.29 25.83 -6.58
N GLY A 218 12.60 26.57 -7.46
CA GLY A 218 11.54 27.49 -7.06
C GLY A 218 10.38 26.77 -6.38
N ILE A 219 9.90 25.65 -6.95
CA ILE A 219 8.85 24.80 -6.35
C ILE A 219 9.32 24.26 -5.00
N ARG A 220 10.57 23.78 -4.90
CA ARG A 220 11.15 23.28 -3.65
C ARG A 220 11.14 24.36 -2.58
N MET A 221 11.58 25.57 -2.89
CA MET A 221 11.60 26.69 -1.94
C MET A 221 10.21 27.02 -1.42
N VAL A 222 9.22 27.13 -2.30
CA VAL A 222 7.83 27.39 -1.92
C VAL A 222 7.28 26.25 -1.07
N ALA A 223 7.48 25.00 -1.48
CA ALA A 223 7.00 23.83 -0.74
C ALA A 223 7.63 23.75 0.66
N LEU A 224 8.95 23.92 0.78
CA LEU A 224 9.63 23.92 2.08
C LEU A 224 9.15 25.07 2.98
N THR A 225 8.95 26.26 2.42
CA THR A 225 8.42 27.39 3.19
C THR A 225 7.02 27.11 3.70
N LEU A 226 6.10 26.63 2.85
CA LEU A 226 4.73 26.30 3.25
C LEU A 226 4.70 25.19 4.31
N LEU A 227 5.47 24.11 4.11
CA LEU A 227 5.57 23.02 5.06
C LEU A 227 6.16 23.48 6.41
N SER A 228 7.17 24.35 6.40
CA SER A 228 7.77 24.89 7.62
C SER A 228 6.75 25.65 8.48
N TRP A 229 5.82 26.38 7.87
CA TRP A 229 4.75 27.08 8.57
C TRP A 229 3.62 26.16 9.07
N LEU A 230 3.58 24.89 8.66
CA LEU A 230 2.68 23.89 9.25
C LEU A 230 3.23 23.30 10.55
N LEU A 231 4.54 23.43 10.83
CA LEU A 231 5.15 22.90 12.04
C LEU A 231 4.52 23.44 13.34
N PRO A 232 4.24 24.76 13.49
CA PRO A 232 3.55 25.26 14.70
C PRO A 232 2.20 24.61 14.94
N VAL A 233 1.42 24.36 13.88
CA VAL A 233 0.11 23.70 13.99
C VAL A 233 0.27 22.25 14.42
N ALA A 234 1.23 21.55 13.83
CA ALA A 234 1.51 20.15 14.20
C ALA A 234 2.00 20.03 15.66
N VAL A 235 2.84 20.97 16.12
CA VAL A 235 3.32 21.05 17.50
C VAL A 235 2.17 21.30 18.47
N LEU A 236 1.28 22.25 18.14
CA LEU A 236 0.09 22.53 18.95
C LEU A 236 -0.80 21.29 19.09
N LEU A 237 -1.10 20.63 17.97
CA LEU A 237 -1.97 19.44 17.97
C LEU A 237 -1.32 18.27 18.71
N ALA A 238 -0.04 17.98 18.47
CA ALA A 238 0.69 16.91 19.16
C ALA A 238 0.82 17.20 20.66
N GLY A 239 1.10 18.45 21.04
CA GLY A 239 1.17 18.88 22.43
C GLY A 239 -0.18 18.78 23.14
N ALA A 240 -1.25 19.27 22.52
CA ALA A 240 -2.60 19.16 23.06
C ALA A 240 -3.03 17.71 23.25
N PHE A 241 -2.73 16.83 22.27
CA PHE A 241 -2.98 15.40 22.38
C PHE A 241 -2.23 14.77 23.57
N LEU A 242 -0.95 15.04 23.71
CA LEU A 242 -0.13 14.49 24.81
C LEU A 242 -0.59 14.99 26.19
N ILE A 243 -1.10 16.23 26.29
CA ILE A 243 -1.67 16.78 27.53
C ILE A 243 -3.03 16.15 27.84
N ALA A 244 -3.86 15.92 26.83
CA ALA A 244 -5.18 15.32 26.99
C ALA A 244 -5.12 13.83 27.35
N LEU A 245 -4.10 13.11 26.92
CA LEU A 245 -4.00 11.65 27.07
C LEU A 245 -4.06 11.16 28.53
N PRO A 246 -3.37 11.77 29.51
CA PRO A 246 -3.50 11.40 30.92
C PRO A 246 -4.87 11.71 31.53
N VAL A 247 -5.57 12.74 31.02
CA VAL A 247 -6.87 13.20 31.54
C VAL A 247 -8.01 12.32 31.06
N VAL A 248 -8.01 11.99 29.76
CA VAL A 248 -9.06 11.17 29.12
C VAL A 248 -8.85 9.67 29.37
N GLY A 249 -7.61 9.28 29.67
CA GLY A 249 -7.23 7.88 29.80
C GLY A 249 -7.25 7.12 28.47
N THR A 250 -6.79 5.87 28.50
CA THR A 250 -6.75 5.01 27.31
C THR A 250 -8.09 4.38 26.96
N GLY A 251 -9.10 4.45 27.85
CA GLY A 251 -10.44 3.86 27.68
C GLY A 251 -11.29 4.53 26.60
N GLY A 252 -11.03 5.81 26.27
CA GLY A 252 -11.72 6.56 25.23
C GLY A 252 -11.19 6.33 23.80
N LEU A 253 -10.17 5.52 23.61
CA LEU A 253 -9.53 5.24 22.31
C LEU A 253 -10.24 4.12 21.52
N HIS A 254 -11.55 3.97 21.69
CA HIS A 254 -12.38 3.00 20.96
C HIS A 254 -12.78 3.51 19.55
N THR A 255 -11.78 3.85 18.73
CA THR A 255 -12.01 4.16 17.32
C THR A 255 -11.72 2.92 16.47
N SER A 256 -12.37 2.82 15.32
CA SER A 256 -12.12 1.79 14.30
C SER A 256 -10.66 1.79 13.80
N LEU A 257 -9.94 2.88 14.04
CA LEU A 257 -8.54 3.06 13.66
C LEU A 257 -7.61 2.89 14.87
N SER A 258 -6.45 2.26 14.64
CA SER A 258 -5.46 2.02 15.70
C SER A 258 -4.86 3.33 16.23
N PRO A 259 -4.98 3.65 17.53
CA PRO A 259 -4.35 4.84 18.11
C PRO A 259 -2.84 4.91 17.88
N ALA A 260 -2.16 3.76 17.90
CA ALA A 260 -0.73 3.68 17.60
C ALA A 260 -0.42 4.13 16.18
N ALA A 261 -1.28 3.82 15.19
CA ALA A 261 -1.08 4.25 13.81
C ALA A 261 -1.15 5.78 13.67
N PHE A 262 -2.09 6.44 14.37
CA PHE A 262 -2.16 7.90 14.38
C PHE A 262 -0.95 8.55 15.05
N MET A 263 -0.50 8.01 16.17
CA MET A 263 0.71 8.51 16.83
C MET A 263 1.94 8.35 15.93
N LEU A 264 2.09 7.22 15.24
CA LEU A 264 3.18 6.98 14.30
C LEU A 264 3.10 7.90 13.08
N ALA A 265 1.91 8.11 12.52
CA ALA A 265 1.71 9.04 11.41
C ALA A 265 2.03 10.49 11.83
N SER A 266 1.61 10.89 13.03
CA SER A 266 1.93 12.21 13.61
C SER A 266 3.44 12.37 13.85
N ALA A 267 4.10 11.32 14.37
CA ALA A 267 5.56 11.33 14.56
C ALA A 267 6.30 11.44 13.22
N ALA A 268 5.89 10.69 12.19
CA ALA A 268 6.45 10.79 10.85
C ALA A 268 6.24 12.20 10.25
N GLY A 269 5.05 12.76 10.42
CA GLY A 269 4.75 14.14 10.03
C GLY A 269 5.66 15.17 10.73
N LEU A 270 5.83 15.03 12.04
CA LEU A 270 6.74 15.91 12.80
C LEU A 270 8.20 15.78 12.33
N ILE A 271 8.69 14.56 12.07
CA ILE A 271 10.05 14.34 11.54
C ILE A 271 10.22 15.07 10.19
N ILE A 272 9.24 14.92 9.29
CA ILE A 272 9.27 15.62 7.98
C ILE A 272 9.28 17.13 8.19
N LEU A 273 8.38 17.66 8.99
CA LEU A 273 8.27 19.10 9.24
C LEU A 273 9.48 19.68 9.97
N ILE A 274 10.09 18.96 10.91
CA ILE A 274 11.36 19.33 11.54
C ILE A 274 12.44 19.48 10.45
N ASN A 275 12.55 18.51 9.54
CA ASN A 275 13.53 18.56 8.45
C ASN A 275 13.23 19.64 7.41
N THR A 276 11.97 20.06 7.23
CA THR A 276 11.64 21.21 6.34
C THR A 276 12.08 22.55 6.94
N VAL A 277 12.10 22.66 8.28
CA VAL A 277 12.59 23.85 8.97
C VAL A 277 14.12 23.84 9.07
N TYR A 278 14.72 22.67 9.35
CA TYR A 278 16.18 22.53 9.46
C TYR A 278 16.90 22.67 8.12
N GLN A 279 16.32 22.14 7.06
CA GLN A 279 16.87 22.07 5.71
C GLN A 279 18.25 21.42 5.66
N ASP A 280 19.23 22.11 5.07
CA ASP A 280 20.61 21.64 4.92
C ASP A 280 21.52 21.99 6.12
N GLY A 281 20.95 22.61 7.15
CA GLY A 281 21.69 23.03 8.35
C GLY A 281 22.55 24.29 8.16
N ALA A 282 22.64 24.82 6.93
CA ALA A 282 23.38 26.03 6.62
C ALA A 282 22.58 27.30 6.99
N GLU A 283 23.18 28.44 6.83
CA GLU A 283 22.80 29.78 7.29
C GLU A 283 21.36 30.26 7.02
N HIS A 284 20.58 29.51 6.23
CA HIS A 284 19.20 29.83 5.83
C HIS A 284 18.14 29.48 6.89
N LEU A 285 18.55 29.02 8.07
CA LEU A 285 17.63 28.79 9.17
C LEU A 285 16.84 30.04 9.43
N SER A 286 15.58 29.92 9.01
CA SER A 286 14.55 30.94 9.08
C SER A 286 14.94 32.08 10.00
N GLU A 287 15.06 33.25 9.46
CA GLU A 287 15.29 34.50 10.19
C GLU A 287 14.27 34.70 11.32
N THR A 288 13.26 33.81 11.42
CA THR A 288 12.21 33.86 12.43
C THR A 288 12.53 33.00 13.67
N PRO A 289 12.82 33.63 14.82
CA PRO A 289 13.04 32.95 16.10
C PRO A 289 11.89 32.01 16.50
N PHE A 290 10.67 32.33 16.05
CA PHE A 290 9.47 31.55 16.29
C PHE A 290 9.57 30.11 15.75
N LEU A 291 9.98 29.93 14.49
CA LEU A 291 10.13 28.58 13.92
C LEU A 291 11.26 27.78 14.58
N ARG A 292 12.34 28.44 15.01
CA ARG A 292 13.41 27.80 15.77
C ARG A 292 12.93 27.26 17.11
N ILE A 293 12.13 28.04 17.85
CA ILE A 293 11.55 27.60 19.13
C ILE A 293 10.58 26.46 18.88
N THR A 294 9.67 26.60 17.92
CA THR A 294 8.69 25.59 17.56
C THR A 294 9.36 24.27 17.18
N MET A 295 10.44 24.30 16.39
CA MET A 295 11.20 23.12 16.02
C MET A 295 11.84 22.44 17.25
N ARG A 296 12.41 23.19 18.19
CA ARG A 296 12.93 22.65 19.44
C ARG A 296 11.85 21.93 20.24
N VAL A 297 10.67 22.54 20.34
CA VAL A 297 9.51 21.95 21.00
C VAL A 297 9.07 20.67 20.26
N ALA A 298 9.02 20.69 18.93
CA ALA A 298 8.70 19.51 18.12
C ALA A 298 9.64 18.34 18.40
N CYS A 299 10.95 18.58 18.46
CA CYS A 299 11.94 17.57 18.79
C CYS A 299 11.70 16.93 20.18
N VAL A 300 11.31 17.75 21.18
CA VAL A 300 10.99 17.25 22.54
C VAL A 300 9.70 16.44 22.54
N LEU A 301 8.64 16.91 21.85
CA LEU A 301 7.35 16.23 21.77
C LEU A 301 7.44 14.90 21.01
N LEU A 302 8.37 14.75 20.09
CA LEU A 302 8.57 13.53 19.32
C LEU A 302 8.90 12.34 20.23
N VAL A 303 9.66 12.55 21.32
CA VAL A 303 10.04 11.47 22.26
C VAL A 303 8.83 10.87 22.98
N PRO A 304 8.00 11.62 23.72
CA PRO A 304 6.84 11.04 24.38
C PRO A 304 5.82 10.48 23.37
N LEU A 305 5.63 11.12 22.21
CA LEU A 305 4.71 10.64 21.19
C LEU A 305 5.10 9.25 20.67
N THR A 306 6.38 9.04 20.36
CA THR A 306 6.90 7.75 19.88
C THR A 306 7.02 6.73 21.00
N ALA A 307 7.33 7.14 22.23
CA ALA A 307 7.35 6.26 23.40
C ALA A 307 5.94 5.73 23.72
N PHE A 308 4.91 6.56 23.64
CA PHE A 308 3.52 6.11 23.81
C PHE A 308 3.07 5.20 22.66
N ALA A 309 3.46 5.49 21.42
CA ALA A 309 3.19 4.60 20.28
C ALA A 309 3.85 3.23 20.51
N LEU A 310 5.11 3.21 20.95
CA LEU A 310 5.85 1.99 21.27
C LEU A 310 5.16 1.20 22.37
N TRP A 311 4.79 1.87 23.46
CA TRP A 311 4.06 1.25 24.57
C TRP A 311 2.71 0.68 24.13
N ALA A 312 1.93 1.43 23.34
CA ALA A 312 0.62 0.98 22.85
C ALA A 312 0.74 -0.27 21.95
N VAL A 313 1.75 -0.30 21.09
CA VAL A 313 2.02 -1.48 20.24
C VAL A 313 2.48 -2.65 21.11
N TRP A 314 3.36 -2.41 22.10
CA TRP A 314 3.86 -3.44 23.02
C TRP A 314 2.74 -4.11 23.81
N VAL A 315 1.84 -3.30 24.40
CA VAL A 315 0.67 -3.81 25.14
C VAL A 315 -0.20 -4.70 24.23
N ARG A 316 -0.46 -4.24 22.99
CA ARG A 316 -1.24 -5.04 22.04
C ARG A 316 -0.55 -6.33 21.60
N ILE A 317 0.78 -6.32 21.51
CA ILE A 317 1.56 -7.55 21.23
C ILE A 317 1.43 -8.52 22.42
N GLY A 318 1.50 -8.04 23.65
CA GLY A 318 1.29 -8.85 24.84
C GLY A 318 -0.08 -9.53 24.87
N GLN A 319 -1.13 -8.77 24.57
CA GLN A 319 -2.52 -9.25 24.59
C GLN A 319 -2.84 -10.25 23.46
N HIS A 320 -2.44 -9.93 22.21
CA HIS A 320 -2.91 -10.62 21.02
C HIS A 320 -1.79 -11.28 20.20
N GLY A 321 -0.54 -11.21 20.64
CA GLY A 321 0.63 -11.70 19.92
C GLY A 321 1.07 -10.81 18.75
N LEU A 322 2.11 -11.26 18.04
CA LEU A 322 2.67 -10.59 16.88
C LEU A 322 1.75 -10.76 15.65
N THR A 323 1.61 -9.69 14.89
CA THR A 323 1.08 -9.68 13.53
C THR A 323 2.03 -8.88 12.63
N PRO A 324 2.04 -9.09 11.29
CA PRO A 324 2.92 -8.34 10.40
C PRO A 324 2.78 -6.83 10.57
N GLN A 325 1.55 -6.33 10.71
CA GLN A 325 1.27 -4.90 10.91
C GLN A 325 1.84 -4.39 12.24
N ARG A 326 1.76 -5.19 13.33
CA ARG A 326 2.33 -4.80 14.63
C ARG A 326 3.86 -4.80 14.61
N ILE A 327 4.48 -5.70 13.86
CA ILE A 327 5.95 -5.72 13.67
C ILE A 327 6.39 -4.46 12.94
N VAL A 328 5.73 -4.08 11.86
CA VAL A 328 6.04 -2.84 11.12
C VAL A 328 5.77 -1.61 12.00
N ALA A 329 4.67 -1.58 12.76
CA ALA A 329 4.37 -0.50 13.68
C ALA A 329 5.41 -0.39 14.82
N LEU A 330 5.85 -1.52 15.37
CA LEU A 330 6.91 -1.58 16.39
C LEU A 330 8.22 -0.98 15.84
N THR A 331 8.60 -1.38 14.64
CA THR A 331 9.78 -0.83 13.96
C THR A 331 9.64 0.66 13.71
N GLY A 332 8.49 1.12 13.22
CA GLY A 332 8.22 2.54 13.04
C GLY A 332 8.32 3.34 14.36
N ALA A 333 7.82 2.77 15.47
CA ALA A 333 7.92 3.38 16.79
C ALA A 333 9.38 3.48 17.28
N ILE A 334 10.18 2.41 17.08
CA ILE A 334 11.61 2.39 17.42
C ILE A 334 12.38 3.42 16.56
N ILE A 335 12.15 3.44 15.25
CA ILE A 335 12.78 4.41 14.33
C ILE A 335 12.40 5.84 14.73
N GLY A 336 11.12 6.10 15.01
CA GLY A 336 10.66 7.41 15.46
C GLY A 336 11.30 7.82 16.80
N LEU A 337 11.47 6.88 17.72
CA LEU A 337 12.14 7.14 19.00
C LEU A 337 13.64 7.42 18.81
N LEU A 338 14.32 6.72 17.89
CA LEU A 338 15.72 7.01 17.54
C LEU A 338 15.87 8.44 16.99
N TYR A 339 14.97 8.86 16.10
CA TYR A 339 14.91 10.26 15.65
C TYR A 339 14.69 11.22 16.82
N GLY A 340 13.69 10.95 17.68
CA GLY A 340 13.34 11.81 18.81
C GLY A 340 14.52 12.00 19.78
N VAL A 341 15.14 10.89 20.20
CA VAL A 341 16.31 10.92 21.10
C VAL A 341 17.49 11.64 20.45
N GLY A 342 17.80 11.34 19.18
CA GLY A 342 18.88 11.98 18.44
C GLY A 342 18.66 13.50 18.28
N TYR A 343 17.43 13.93 18.00
CA TYR A 343 17.10 15.36 17.85
C TYR A 343 17.12 16.11 19.19
N VAL A 344 16.69 15.49 20.28
CA VAL A 344 16.85 16.05 21.62
C VAL A 344 18.33 16.16 21.99
N ALA A 345 19.12 15.10 21.75
CA ALA A 345 20.56 15.13 21.99
C ALA A 345 21.27 16.25 21.18
N ALA A 346 20.83 16.47 19.93
CA ALA A 346 21.36 17.55 19.08
C ALA A 346 21.17 18.95 19.69
N GLN A 347 20.09 19.18 20.45
CA GLN A 347 19.84 20.46 21.13
C GLN A 347 20.84 20.73 22.26
N TRP A 348 21.28 19.68 22.96
CA TRP A 348 22.15 19.81 24.13
C TRP A 348 23.64 19.81 23.77
N ILE A 349 24.06 18.89 22.90
CA ILE A 349 25.47 18.66 22.58
C ILE A 349 26.04 19.75 21.65
N GLY A 350 25.26 20.22 20.67
CA GLY A 350 25.67 21.31 19.77
C GLY A 350 25.98 22.62 20.50
N ARG A 351 25.27 22.88 21.61
CA ARG A 351 25.44 24.08 22.42
C ARG A 351 26.79 24.13 23.17
N GLN A 352 27.40 22.97 23.44
CA GLN A 352 28.65 22.88 24.20
C GLN A 352 29.91 22.95 23.31
N ARG A 353 29.79 22.70 21.99
CA ARG A 353 30.96 22.55 21.10
C ARG A 353 31.24 23.73 20.17
N GLY A 354 30.48 24.83 20.30
CA GLY A 354 30.70 26.03 19.43
C GLY A 354 30.51 25.78 17.92
N GLY A 355 29.94 24.61 17.55
CA GLY A 355 29.57 24.28 16.17
C GLY A 355 28.24 24.88 15.77
N GLY A 356 27.86 24.74 14.50
CA GLY A 356 26.59 25.18 13.96
C GLY A 356 25.37 24.73 14.77
N TRP A 357 24.20 25.21 14.41
CA TRP A 357 22.97 24.93 15.13
C TRP A 357 22.53 23.45 14.95
N MET A 358 22.49 22.67 16.04
CA MET A 358 22.07 21.26 16.10
C MET A 358 22.85 20.29 15.19
N PRO A 359 24.18 20.24 15.21
CA PRO A 359 24.98 19.45 14.26
C PRO A 359 24.75 17.93 14.35
N LEU A 360 24.29 17.41 15.49
CA LEU A 360 23.96 15.98 15.62
C LEU A 360 22.66 15.57 14.91
N LEU A 361 21.80 16.54 14.52
CA LEU A 361 20.59 16.23 13.75
C LEU A 361 20.93 15.62 12.40
N GLU A 362 21.95 16.14 11.74
CA GLU A 362 22.46 15.64 10.46
C GLU A 362 22.94 14.19 10.58
N GLY A 363 23.82 13.93 11.56
CA GLY A 363 24.29 12.59 11.85
C GLY A 363 23.17 11.62 12.24
N THR A 364 22.17 12.09 12.98
CA THR A 364 20.96 11.30 13.31
C THR A 364 20.20 10.93 12.06
N ASN A 365 19.94 11.87 11.16
CA ASN A 365 19.22 11.63 9.91
C ASN A 365 19.91 10.55 9.07
N VAL A 366 21.22 10.66 8.86
CA VAL A 366 21.98 9.69 8.07
C VAL A 366 22.01 8.33 8.76
N ALA A 367 22.34 8.27 10.05
CA ALA A 367 22.43 7.02 10.80
C ALA A 367 21.08 6.27 10.83
N VAL A 368 19.99 6.98 11.13
CA VAL A 368 18.65 6.37 11.19
C VAL A 368 18.17 5.97 9.79
N ALA A 369 18.52 6.73 8.72
CA ALA A 369 18.23 6.33 7.35
C ALA A 369 18.94 5.01 6.97
N VAL A 370 20.22 4.83 7.36
CA VAL A 370 20.96 3.57 7.16
C VAL A 370 20.27 2.42 7.92
N VAL A 371 19.98 2.61 9.21
CA VAL A 371 19.29 1.59 10.03
C VAL A 371 17.93 1.23 9.42
N THR A 372 17.14 2.23 9.04
CA THR A 372 15.84 2.03 8.39
C THR A 372 15.98 1.21 7.12
N THR A 373 16.93 1.56 6.25
CA THR A 373 17.19 0.82 5.02
C THR A 373 17.50 -0.65 5.30
N LEU A 374 18.41 -0.93 6.21
CA LEU A 374 18.83 -2.29 6.54
C LEU A 374 17.67 -3.12 7.14
N VAL A 375 16.90 -2.55 8.05
CA VAL A 375 15.76 -3.23 8.68
C VAL A 375 14.65 -3.52 7.67
N LEU A 376 14.30 -2.55 6.83
CA LEU A 376 13.25 -2.73 5.83
C LEU A 376 13.65 -3.72 4.73
N LEU A 377 14.92 -3.75 4.30
CA LEU A 377 15.43 -4.78 3.40
C LEU A 377 15.40 -6.17 4.06
N ALA A 378 15.76 -6.25 5.34
CA ALA A 378 15.76 -7.50 6.09
C ALA A 378 14.35 -8.12 6.22
N TYR A 379 13.27 -7.33 6.16
CA TYR A 379 11.89 -7.84 6.14
C TYR A 379 11.57 -8.71 4.92
N SER A 380 12.24 -8.49 3.80
CA SER A 380 12.10 -9.34 2.61
C SER A 380 12.95 -10.61 2.69
N THR A 381 13.73 -10.81 3.77
CA THR A 381 14.55 -12.00 3.99
C THR A 381 13.83 -13.03 4.87
N PRO A 382 14.19 -14.32 4.79
CA PRO A 382 13.60 -15.34 5.65
C PRO A 382 13.79 -15.12 7.15
N TRP A 383 14.82 -14.38 7.57
CA TRP A 383 15.18 -14.22 8.98
C TRP A 383 14.33 -13.20 9.74
N LEU A 384 13.97 -12.08 9.10
CA LEU A 384 13.17 -11.01 9.71
C LEU A 384 11.82 -10.82 9.01
N ASN A 385 11.38 -11.79 8.22
CA ASN A 385 10.08 -11.74 7.57
C ASN A 385 8.95 -11.59 8.60
N PRO A 386 8.13 -10.51 8.54
CA PRO A 386 7.11 -10.25 9.55
C PRO A 386 6.02 -11.32 9.64
N VAL A 387 5.69 -11.99 8.52
CA VAL A 387 4.71 -13.08 8.52
C VAL A 387 5.27 -14.28 9.24
N GLN A 388 6.51 -14.67 8.94
CA GLN A 388 7.16 -15.78 9.61
C GLN A 388 7.29 -15.57 11.12
N LEU A 389 7.72 -14.36 11.52
CA LEU A 389 7.82 -13.99 12.94
C LEU A 389 6.45 -14.06 13.62
N SER A 390 5.38 -13.61 12.92
CA SER A 390 4.02 -13.69 13.42
C SER A 390 3.55 -15.14 13.61
N ILE A 391 3.74 -15.99 12.61
CA ILE A 391 3.37 -17.42 12.68
C ILE A 391 4.09 -18.11 13.83
N ASN A 392 5.42 -17.95 13.91
CA ASN A 392 6.23 -18.56 14.97
C ASN A 392 5.77 -18.10 16.38
N ASN A 393 5.44 -16.82 16.53
CA ASN A 393 4.93 -16.30 17.78
C ASN A 393 3.55 -16.88 18.15
N GLN A 394 2.64 -17.01 17.19
CA GLN A 394 1.32 -17.59 17.45
C GLN A 394 1.43 -19.08 17.82
N LEU A 395 2.26 -19.85 17.12
CA LEU A 395 2.52 -21.26 17.46
C LEU A 395 3.14 -21.39 18.86
N ALA A 396 4.12 -20.55 19.21
CA ALA A 396 4.73 -20.57 20.53
C ALA A 396 3.71 -20.25 21.64
N ARG A 397 2.75 -19.35 21.40
CA ARG A 397 1.67 -19.01 22.34
C ARG A 397 0.66 -20.15 22.50
N VAL A 398 0.39 -20.90 21.44
CA VAL A 398 -0.43 -22.13 21.52
C VAL A 398 0.31 -23.19 22.35
N ALA A 399 1.58 -23.44 22.05
CA ALA A 399 2.38 -24.44 22.75
C ALA A 399 2.56 -24.13 24.23
N SER A 400 2.60 -22.85 24.62
CA SER A 400 2.67 -22.41 26.03
C SER A 400 1.31 -22.39 26.74
N GLY A 401 0.21 -22.76 26.08
CA GLY A 401 -1.15 -22.70 26.64
C GLY A 401 -1.68 -21.28 26.87
N THR A 402 -1.02 -20.26 26.31
CA THR A 402 -1.42 -18.86 26.45
C THR A 402 -2.65 -18.51 25.58
N LEU A 403 -2.91 -19.28 24.52
CA LEU A 403 -4.06 -19.13 23.64
C LEU A 403 -5.00 -20.31 23.76
N ASN A 404 -6.28 -20.01 23.97
CA ASN A 404 -7.34 -21.01 23.83
C ASN A 404 -7.71 -21.23 22.35
N ALA A 405 -8.39 -22.32 22.04
CA ALA A 405 -8.80 -22.65 20.68
C ALA A 405 -9.52 -21.49 19.94
N ASP A 406 -10.36 -20.71 20.66
CA ASP A 406 -11.12 -19.59 20.08
C ASP A 406 -10.25 -18.36 19.74
N GLN A 407 -9.07 -18.24 20.35
CA GLN A 407 -8.17 -17.09 20.20
C GLN A 407 -7.15 -17.27 19.06
N ILE A 408 -7.04 -18.49 18.52
CA ILE A 408 -6.12 -18.77 17.41
C ILE A 408 -6.69 -18.15 16.12
N PRO A 409 -5.90 -17.36 15.38
CA PRO A 409 -6.38 -16.68 14.19
C PRO A 409 -6.44 -17.59 12.95
N TYR A 410 -7.25 -18.66 13.00
CA TYR A 410 -7.35 -19.66 11.93
C TYR A 410 -7.67 -19.06 10.56
N ALA A 411 -8.58 -18.07 10.52
CA ALA A 411 -8.93 -17.39 9.27
C ALA A 411 -7.72 -16.69 8.66
N TRP A 412 -6.90 -16.01 9.46
CA TRP A 412 -5.69 -15.37 8.98
C TRP A 412 -4.66 -16.38 8.48
N LEU A 413 -4.46 -17.48 9.23
CA LEU A 413 -3.57 -18.57 8.82
C LEU A 413 -4.04 -19.19 7.49
N GLY A 414 -5.33 -19.44 7.32
CA GLY A 414 -5.87 -20.03 6.11
C GLY A 414 -5.83 -19.11 4.89
N TRP A 415 -6.10 -17.80 5.07
CA TRP A 415 -6.30 -16.89 3.94
C TRP A 415 -5.10 -16.01 3.61
N LYS A 416 -4.27 -15.66 4.60
CA LYS A 416 -3.24 -14.60 4.46
C LYS A 416 -1.82 -15.06 4.76
N GLY A 417 -1.63 -16.28 5.25
CA GLY A 417 -0.33 -16.72 5.74
C GLY A 417 0.54 -17.50 4.74
N GLY A 418 0.00 -17.84 3.56
CA GLY A 418 0.74 -18.55 2.51
C GLY A 418 1.20 -19.95 2.89
N PRO A 419 2.25 -20.51 2.20
CA PRO A 419 2.72 -21.88 2.42
C PRO A 419 3.17 -22.18 3.85
N ARG A 420 3.71 -21.18 4.54
CA ARG A 420 4.17 -21.35 5.94
C ARG A 420 3.03 -21.43 6.94
N ALA A 421 1.95 -20.69 6.70
CA ALA A 421 0.76 -20.81 7.51
C ALA A 421 0.06 -22.16 7.29
N ARG A 422 0.14 -22.71 6.08
CA ARG A 422 -0.30 -24.09 5.83
C ARG A 422 0.47 -25.08 6.67
N ALA A 423 1.80 -25.01 6.70
CA ALA A 423 2.62 -25.88 7.57
C ALA A 423 2.26 -25.71 9.06
N ALA A 424 1.99 -24.46 9.50
CA ALA A 424 1.53 -24.19 10.86
C ALA A 424 0.16 -24.80 11.15
N LEU A 425 -0.78 -24.75 10.21
CA LEU A 425 -2.09 -25.42 10.33
C LEU A 425 -1.95 -26.94 10.35
N GLU A 426 -1.03 -27.52 9.56
CA GLU A 426 -0.71 -28.94 9.59
C GLU A 426 -0.13 -29.37 10.95
N GLU A 427 0.70 -28.53 11.58
CA GLU A 427 1.19 -28.72 12.94
C GLU A 427 0.04 -28.64 13.96
N LEU A 428 -0.80 -27.61 13.89
CA LEU A 428 -1.96 -27.45 14.76
C LEU A 428 -2.99 -28.56 14.59
N SER A 429 -3.12 -29.16 13.40
CA SER A 429 -4.03 -30.30 13.16
C SER A 429 -3.62 -31.56 13.89
N ARG A 430 -2.38 -31.65 14.38
CA ARG A 430 -1.84 -32.71 15.21
C ARG A 430 -1.79 -32.34 16.69
N SER A 431 -2.39 -31.23 17.09
CA SER A 431 -2.43 -30.79 18.48
C SER A 431 -3.08 -31.85 19.39
N PRO A 432 -2.60 -32.02 20.62
CA PRO A 432 -3.27 -32.89 21.61
C PRO A 432 -4.64 -32.32 22.03
N ASP A 433 -4.88 -31.03 21.85
CA ASP A 433 -6.19 -30.41 22.04
C ASP A 433 -7.09 -30.71 20.83
N ALA A 434 -8.15 -31.51 21.07
CA ALA A 434 -9.07 -31.96 20.02
C ALA A 434 -9.78 -30.82 19.30
N GLU A 435 -10.07 -29.71 19.99
CA GLU A 435 -10.75 -28.56 19.40
C GLU A 435 -9.80 -27.76 18.49
N ILE A 436 -8.56 -27.58 18.90
CA ILE A 436 -7.51 -26.96 18.07
C ILE A 436 -7.28 -27.82 16.82
N ALA A 437 -7.11 -29.13 17.00
CA ALA A 437 -6.87 -30.03 15.89
C ALA A 437 -8.04 -30.05 14.90
N ARG A 438 -9.28 -30.06 15.37
CA ARG A 438 -10.49 -30.03 14.55
C ARG A 438 -10.60 -28.76 13.72
N ARG A 439 -10.40 -27.60 14.36
CA ARG A 439 -10.48 -26.28 13.68
C ARG A 439 -9.37 -26.12 12.64
N ALA A 440 -8.16 -26.51 12.97
CA ALA A 440 -7.03 -26.45 12.02
C ALA A 440 -7.30 -27.35 10.81
N LYS A 441 -7.81 -28.57 11.03
CA LYS A 441 -8.18 -29.48 9.96
C LYS A 441 -9.29 -28.93 9.07
N ASN A 442 -10.32 -28.34 9.66
CA ASN A 442 -11.40 -27.70 8.87
C ASN A 442 -10.86 -26.61 7.94
N VAL A 443 -9.90 -25.79 8.40
CA VAL A 443 -9.30 -24.76 7.53
C VAL A 443 -8.44 -25.39 6.44
N LEU A 444 -7.68 -26.43 6.74
CA LEU A 444 -6.89 -27.16 5.75
C LEU A 444 -7.79 -27.78 4.68
N ASP A 445 -8.86 -28.46 5.09
CA ASP A 445 -9.79 -29.13 4.19
C ASP A 445 -10.55 -28.12 3.30
N ASN A 446 -11.00 -27.01 3.87
CA ASN A 446 -11.76 -25.99 3.12
C ASN A 446 -10.90 -25.07 2.25
N ARG A 447 -9.63 -24.85 2.60
CA ARG A 447 -8.78 -23.87 1.91
C ARG A 447 -7.75 -24.49 0.97
N PHE A 448 -7.17 -25.63 1.34
CA PHE A 448 -6.02 -26.22 0.65
C PHE A 448 -6.33 -27.55 -0.03
N SER A 449 -7.49 -28.14 0.21
CA SER A 449 -7.98 -29.21 -0.65
C SER A 449 -8.23 -28.67 -2.04
N ALA A 450 -8.00 -29.48 -3.06
CA ALA A 450 -8.37 -29.12 -4.43
C ALA A 450 -9.83 -28.61 -4.39
N PRO A 451 -10.15 -27.52 -5.08
CA PRO A 451 -11.52 -27.05 -5.09
C PRO A 451 -12.41 -28.21 -5.48
N HIS A 452 -13.23 -28.68 -4.52
CA HIS A 452 -14.36 -29.51 -4.91
C HIS A 452 -15.12 -28.69 -5.95
N PRO A 453 -15.49 -29.27 -7.09
CA PRO A 453 -16.31 -28.56 -8.04
C PRO A 453 -17.47 -27.98 -7.23
N ALA A 454 -17.59 -26.64 -7.26
CA ALA A 454 -18.64 -25.93 -6.55
C ALA A 454 -19.97 -26.64 -6.82
N ARG A 455 -20.65 -27.06 -5.76
CA ARG A 455 -21.84 -27.88 -5.87
C ARG A 455 -23.04 -27.03 -5.46
N VAL A 456 -23.93 -26.83 -6.39
CA VAL A 456 -25.25 -26.26 -6.05
C VAL A 456 -26.12 -27.38 -5.48
N THR A 457 -26.50 -27.26 -4.20
CA THR A 457 -27.35 -28.24 -3.52
C THR A 457 -28.74 -27.67 -3.36
N PHE A 458 -29.74 -28.35 -3.93
CA PHE A 458 -31.14 -27.91 -3.87
C PHE A 458 -31.81 -28.40 -2.58
N TYR A 459 -32.57 -27.51 -1.96
CA TYR A 459 -33.34 -27.74 -0.74
C TYR A 459 -34.84 -27.57 -0.96
N PRO A 460 -35.72 -28.32 -0.26
CA PRO A 460 -35.39 -29.37 0.74
C PRO A 460 -34.54 -30.51 0.16
N GLU A 461 -33.79 -31.22 1.03
CA GLU A 461 -32.96 -32.36 0.58
C GLU A 461 -33.75 -33.32 -0.30
N GLY A 462 -33.14 -33.72 -1.43
CA GLY A 462 -33.77 -34.58 -2.42
C GLY A 462 -34.46 -33.82 -3.59
N THR A 463 -34.49 -32.49 -3.57
CA THR A 463 -35.01 -31.70 -4.69
C THR A 463 -34.06 -31.85 -5.88
N PRO A 464 -34.51 -32.34 -7.06
CA PRO A 464 -33.65 -32.44 -8.23
C PRO A 464 -33.28 -31.07 -8.76
N ALA A 465 -32.05 -30.93 -9.26
CA ALA A 465 -31.64 -29.70 -9.97
C ALA A 465 -32.52 -29.52 -11.23
N PRO A 466 -32.94 -28.31 -11.54
CA PRO A 466 -33.66 -28.04 -12.78
C PRO A 466 -32.85 -28.41 -14.02
N GLU A 467 -33.54 -28.87 -15.06
CA GLU A 467 -32.88 -29.20 -16.34
C GLU A 467 -32.08 -28.01 -16.88
N ASN A 468 -30.85 -28.29 -17.32
CA ASN A 468 -29.93 -27.32 -17.91
C ASN A 468 -29.60 -26.12 -16.99
N PHE A 469 -29.75 -26.27 -15.67
CA PHE A 469 -29.35 -25.22 -14.74
C PHE A 469 -27.84 -25.02 -14.75
N THR A 470 -27.43 -23.78 -15.00
CA THR A 470 -26.03 -23.34 -14.89
C THR A 470 -26.01 -22.04 -14.06
N ASP A 471 -25.17 -22.02 -13.05
CA ASP A 471 -24.97 -20.86 -12.17
C ASP A 471 -24.11 -19.75 -12.78
N GLY A 472 -23.60 -19.94 -13.99
CA GLY A 472 -22.75 -18.98 -14.69
C GLY A 472 -21.41 -18.72 -13.97
N GLY A 473 -20.95 -19.64 -13.10
CA GLY A 473 -19.72 -19.48 -12.31
C GLY A 473 -19.86 -18.57 -11.09
N VAL A 474 -21.09 -18.32 -10.63
CA VAL A 474 -21.37 -17.53 -9.43
C VAL A 474 -21.11 -18.34 -8.16
N CYS A 475 -21.34 -19.65 -8.19
CA CYS A 475 -21.05 -20.57 -7.10
C CYS A 475 -19.60 -21.03 -7.16
N TYR A 476 -18.80 -20.69 -6.17
CA TYR A 476 -17.39 -21.11 -6.05
C TYR A 476 -17.09 -21.90 -4.77
N GLN A 477 -18.14 -22.23 -4.01
CA GLN A 477 -18.16 -23.14 -2.86
C GLN A 477 -19.51 -23.86 -2.85
N ASP A 478 -19.81 -24.71 -1.86
CA ASP A 478 -21.13 -25.32 -1.74
C ASP A 478 -22.20 -24.25 -1.52
N CYS A 479 -23.13 -24.13 -2.47
CA CYS A 479 -24.17 -23.10 -2.48
C CYS A 479 -25.54 -23.75 -2.31
N PRO A 480 -26.29 -23.45 -1.23
CA PRO A 480 -27.65 -23.89 -1.11
C PRO A 480 -28.56 -23.13 -2.08
N ALA A 481 -29.44 -23.85 -2.75
CA ALA A 481 -30.41 -23.31 -3.69
C ALA A 481 -31.83 -23.82 -3.39
N ARG A 482 -32.85 -23.06 -3.78
CA ARG A 482 -34.26 -23.45 -3.74
C ARG A 482 -34.97 -22.97 -4.99
N LEU A 483 -36.04 -23.68 -5.32
CA LEU A 483 -36.98 -23.25 -6.35
C LEU A 483 -38.10 -22.45 -5.69
N LEU A 484 -38.30 -21.21 -6.11
CA LEU A 484 -39.29 -20.30 -5.54
C LEU A 484 -39.78 -19.36 -6.65
N ASP A 485 -41.11 -19.23 -6.78
CA ASP A 485 -41.71 -18.27 -7.70
C ASP A 485 -41.58 -16.85 -7.11
N VAL A 486 -40.49 -16.19 -7.43
CA VAL A 486 -40.12 -14.87 -6.90
C VAL A 486 -40.84 -13.75 -7.69
N THR A 487 -41.14 -14.02 -8.96
CA THR A 487 -41.78 -13.07 -9.87
C THR A 487 -43.29 -13.10 -9.81
N GLY A 488 -43.90 -14.21 -9.31
CA GLY A 488 -45.33 -14.41 -9.23
C GLY A 488 -45.99 -14.77 -10.56
N ASP A 489 -45.19 -15.27 -11.51
CA ASP A 489 -45.67 -15.67 -12.85
C ASP A 489 -46.06 -17.15 -12.94
N GLY A 490 -45.94 -17.90 -11.85
CA GLY A 490 -46.23 -19.31 -11.75
C GLY A 490 -45.11 -20.24 -12.20
N GLN A 491 -43.96 -19.70 -12.60
CA GLN A 491 -42.75 -20.49 -12.91
C GLN A 491 -41.69 -20.24 -11.80
N PRO A 492 -41.17 -21.30 -11.17
CA PRO A 492 -40.19 -21.11 -10.11
C PRO A 492 -38.83 -20.73 -10.64
N GLU A 493 -38.27 -19.64 -10.11
CA GLU A 493 -36.88 -19.25 -10.26
C GLU A 493 -35.97 -20.06 -9.33
N VAL A 494 -34.68 -20.12 -9.66
CA VAL A 494 -33.65 -20.63 -8.76
C VAL A 494 -33.13 -19.49 -7.90
N LEU A 495 -33.35 -19.61 -6.60
CA LEU A 495 -32.77 -18.75 -5.59
C LEU A 495 -31.57 -19.44 -4.95
N MET A 496 -30.36 -18.95 -5.19
CA MET A 496 -29.10 -19.55 -4.73
C MET A 496 -28.34 -18.61 -3.79
N VAL A 497 -27.98 -19.10 -2.60
CA VAL A 497 -27.26 -18.29 -1.61
C VAL A 497 -25.76 -18.47 -1.75
N VAL A 498 -25.06 -17.34 -1.90
CA VAL A 498 -23.60 -17.25 -1.93
C VAL A 498 -23.19 -16.20 -0.89
N PHE A 499 -22.56 -16.60 0.20
CA PHE A 499 -22.27 -15.79 1.38
C PHE A 499 -23.54 -15.12 1.99
N ASN A 500 -23.64 -13.81 1.84
CA ASN A 500 -24.75 -12.99 2.37
C ASN A 500 -25.68 -12.45 1.27
N GLU A 501 -25.59 -13.02 0.08
CA GLU A 501 -26.38 -12.64 -1.08
C GLU A 501 -27.18 -13.86 -1.58
N ALA A 502 -28.43 -13.67 -1.91
CA ALA A 502 -29.26 -14.65 -2.56
C ALA A 502 -29.48 -14.25 -4.04
N HIS A 503 -28.82 -14.98 -4.94
CA HIS A 503 -28.86 -14.74 -6.38
C HIS A 503 -30.11 -15.42 -6.98
N VAL A 504 -30.81 -14.70 -7.86
CA VAL A 504 -32.03 -15.16 -8.54
C VAL A 504 -31.73 -15.44 -9.99
N PHE A 505 -32.10 -16.64 -10.44
CA PHE A 505 -31.95 -17.06 -11.84
C PHE A 505 -33.34 -17.40 -12.42
N GLU A 506 -33.65 -16.82 -13.55
CA GLU A 506 -34.87 -17.09 -14.33
C GLU A 506 -34.57 -18.02 -15.51
N ARG A 507 -35.58 -18.78 -15.94
CA ARG A 507 -35.50 -19.62 -17.12
C ARG A 507 -35.90 -18.78 -18.36
N THR A 508 -35.02 -18.69 -19.34
CA THR A 508 -35.29 -17.95 -20.57
C THR A 508 -36.22 -18.76 -21.50
N GLU A 509 -36.87 -18.12 -22.46
CA GLU A 509 -37.68 -18.78 -23.50
C GLU A 509 -36.93 -19.86 -24.29
N THR A 510 -35.60 -19.77 -24.33
CA THR A 510 -34.72 -20.76 -24.99
C THR A 510 -34.38 -21.95 -24.08
N GLY A 511 -34.91 -21.99 -22.84
CA GLY A 511 -34.67 -23.06 -21.85
C GLY A 511 -33.34 -22.95 -21.10
N SER A 512 -32.54 -21.91 -21.36
CA SER A 512 -31.31 -21.62 -20.60
C SER A 512 -31.63 -20.80 -19.34
N TRP A 513 -30.71 -20.81 -18.36
CA TRP A 513 -30.85 -20.04 -17.13
C TRP A 513 -30.03 -18.75 -17.19
N LYS A 514 -30.63 -17.64 -16.77
CA LYS A 514 -30.00 -16.34 -16.75
C LYS A 514 -30.19 -15.70 -15.37
N ARG A 515 -29.13 -15.11 -14.84
CA ARG A 515 -29.23 -14.35 -13.58
C ARG A 515 -30.06 -13.09 -13.78
N MET A 516 -31.15 -12.97 -13.05
CA MET A 516 -32.06 -11.82 -13.05
C MET A 516 -31.62 -10.74 -12.09
N GLY A 517 -31.18 -11.14 -10.88
CA GLY A 517 -30.81 -10.20 -9.83
C GLY A 517 -30.29 -10.87 -8.57
N LEU A 518 -30.27 -10.13 -7.47
CA LEU A 518 -29.91 -10.65 -6.17
C LEU A 518 -30.63 -9.91 -5.03
N PHE A 519 -30.84 -10.60 -3.92
CA PHE A 519 -31.21 -10.05 -2.62
C PHE A 519 -29.96 -10.03 -1.73
N ALA A 520 -29.58 -8.86 -1.24
CA ALA A 520 -28.45 -8.71 -0.33
C ALA A 520 -28.94 -8.51 1.10
N LEU A 521 -28.30 -9.19 2.05
CA LEU A 521 -28.53 -8.94 3.47
C LEU A 521 -27.97 -7.55 3.83
N ARG A 522 -28.86 -6.64 4.22
CA ARG A 522 -28.50 -5.24 4.46
C ARG A 522 -27.54 -5.03 5.63
N HIS A 523 -27.59 -5.87 6.68
CA HIS A 523 -26.61 -5.89 7.80
C HIS A 523 -26.83 -7.12 8.69
N GLN A 524 -25.76 -7.79 9.10
CA GLN A 524 -25.79 -8.70 10.25
C GLN A 524 -25.50 -7.88 11.52
N CYS A 525 -26.51 -7.63 12.31
CA CYS A 525 -26.34 -7.14 13.67
C CYS A 525 -26.16 -8.35 14.60
N GLY A 526 -24.95 -8.63 15.04
CA GLY A 526 -24.60 -9.67 16.01
C GLY A 526 -24.19 -11.00 15.39
N GLY A 527 -23.22 -11.70 16.05
CA GLY A 527 -22.73 -13.04 15.67
C GLY A 527 -23.86 -14.08 15.79
N GLY A 528 -24.40 -14.45 14.65
CA GLY A 528 -25.46 -15.43 14.53
C GLY A 528 -25.24 -16.34 13.32
N THR A 529 -26.10 -17.34 13.15
CA THR A 529 -26.17 -18.26 12.01
C THR A 529 -26.08 -17.51 10.68
N THR A 530 -25.31 -18.06 9.72
CA THR A 530 -25.11 -17.46 8.38
C THR A 530 -26.43 -17.41 7.60
N LEU A 531 -26.51 -16.58 6.53
CA LEU A 531 -27.67 -16.57 5.64
C LEU A 531 -27.92 -17.98 5.04
N ALA A 532 -26.84 -18.69 4.70
CA ALA A 532 -26.91 -20.05 4.20
C ALA A 532 -27.56 -21.01 5.20
N ASP A 533 -27.17 -20.97 6.48
CA ASP A 533 -27.76 -21.82 7.52
C ASP A 533 -29.26 -21.56 7.71
N LYS A 534 -29.65 -20.27 7.70
CA LYS A 534 -31.06 -19.88 7.79
C LYS A 534 -31.85 -20.27 6.54
N PHE A 535 -31.22 -20.22 5.39
CA PHE A 535 -31.83 -20.61 4.12
C PHE A 535 -32.03 -22.12 3.99
N ILE A 536 -31.11 -22.91 4.56
CA ILE A 536 -31.21 -24.37 4.61
C ILE A 536 -32.30 -24.82 5.57
N SER A 537 -32.32 -24.27 6.79
CA SER A 537 -33.21 -24.70 7.88
C SER A 537 -34.59 -24.05 7.87
N GLY A 538 -34.71 -22.83 7.27
CA GLY A 538 -35.93 -22.05 7.24
C GLY A 538 -36.76 -22.27 5.97
N ASP A 539 -37.95 -21.72 5.95
CA ASP A 539 -38.82 -21.64 4.76
C ASP A 539 -38.88 -20.19 4.28
N PRO A 540 -38.18 -19.83 3.16
CA PRO A 540 -38.17 -18.47 2.66
C PRO A 540 -39.53 -18.08 2.16
N GLN A 541 -40.07 -16.95 2.67
CA GLN A 541 -41.35 -16.39 2.26
C GLN A 541 -41.13 -15.14 1.42
N ILE A 542 -41.88 -15.01 0.35
CA ILE A 542 -41.96 -13.79 -0.45
C ILE A 542 -42.84 -12.80 0.28
N LEU A 543 -42.25 -11.70 0.71
CA LEU A 543 -42.97 -10.60 1.35
C LEU A 543 -43.22 -9.48 0.34
N PRO A 544 -44.37 -8.80 0.39
CA PRO A 544 -44.55 -7.60 -0.41
C PRO A 544 -43.46 -6.57 -0.08
N PRO A 545 -43.05 -5.70 -1.02
CA PRO A 545 -42.02 -4.70 -0.77
C PRO A 545 -42.33 -3.88 0.47
N SER A 546 -41.56 -4.06 1.53
CA SER A 546 -41.69 -3.29 2.77
C SER A 546 -40.89 -2.01 2.64
N GLY A 547 -41.55 -0.89 2.34
CA GLY A 547 -40.87 0.40 2.25
C GLY A 547 -41.63 1.43 1.43
N PRO A 548 -41.14 2.68 1.39
CA PRO A 548 -41.70 3.69 0.49
C PRO A 548 -41.66 3.17 -0.95
N SER A 549 -42.76 3.45 -1.68
CA SER A 549 -42.84 3.12 -3.10
C SER A 549 -41.68 3.71 -3.86
N ALA A 550 -41.20 3.01 -4.89
CA ALA A 550 -40.15 3.55 -5.77
C ALA A 550 -40.64 4.87 -6.39
N LEU A 551 -39.76 5.86 -6.49
CA LEU A 551 -40.06 7.14 -7.13
C LEU A 551 -39.70 7.05 -8.60
N SER A 552 -40.67 7.29 -9.50
CA SER A 552 -40.36 7.38 -10.94
C SER A 552 -40.34 8.84 -11.38
N ILE A 553 -39.24 9.27 -12.01
CA ILE A 553 -39.08 10.61 -12.60
C ILE A 553 -38.61 10.40 -14.05
N ASP A 554 -39.39 10.89 -15.00
CA ASP A 554 -39.09 10.80 -16.43
C ASP A 554 -38.76 9.38 -16.93
N GLY A 555 -39.47 8.38 -16.41
CA GLY A 555 -39.25 6.96 -16.78
C GLY A 555 -38.07 6.28 -16.09
N GLN A 556 -37.34 6.98 -15.23
CA GLN A 556 -36.29 6.40 -14.37
C GLN A 556 -36.86 6.07 -12.99
N THR A 557 -36.67 4.81 -12.57
CA THR A 557 -37.11 4.36 -11.24
C THR A 557 -35.97 4.54 -10.24
N LEU A 558 -36.24 5.29 -9.17
CA LEU A 558 -35.34 5.52 -8.05
C LEU A 558 -35.76 4.64 -6.89
N ASP A 559 -34.88 3.73 -6.46
CA ASP A 559 -35.14 2.86 -5.32
C ASP A 559 -34.80 3.55 -4.00
N PHE A 560 -35.66 3.43 -3.03
CA PHE A 560 -35.41 3.97 -1.69
C PHE A 560 -34.36 3.15 -0.98
N ARG A 561 -33.25 3.80 -0.51
CA ARG A 561 -32.23 3.18 0.31
C ARG A 561 -32.46 3.53 1.78
N TYR A 562 -32.69 2.52 2.61
CA TYR A 562 -32.71 2.70 4.06
C TYR A 562 -31.31 2.94 4.63
N GLU A 563 -31.18 3.89 5.58
CA GLU A 563 -30.02 3.96 6.43
C GLU A 563 -29.99 2.75 7.38
N PRO A 564 -28.83 2.10 7.58
CA PRO A 564 -28.71 0.95 8.46
C PRO A 564 -28.87 1.40 9.92
N THR A 565 -29.98 1.07 10.55
CA THR A 565 -30.16 1.22 12.00
C THR A 565 -30.04 -0.14 12.66
N CYS A 566 -28.85 -0.41 13.25
CA CYS A 566 -28.75 -1.49 14.23
C CYS A 566 -29.26 -1.00 15.58
N PRO A 567 -30.12 -1.73 16.30
CA PRO A 567 -30.48 -1.37 17.66
C PRO A 567 -29.23 -1.39 18.52
N VAL A 568 -28.90 -0.23 19.11
CA VAL A 568 -27.84 -0.12 20.11
C VAL A 568 -28.39 -0.79 21.37
N ASN A 569 -27.90 -1.99 21.69
CA ASN A 569 -28.11 -2.56 23.02
C ASN A 569 -27.31 -1.72 24.02
N ILE A 570 -27.99 -0.83 24.68
CA ILE A 570 -27.52 -0.17 25.90
C ILE A 570 -27.75 -1.16 27.04
N ASN A 571 -26.74 -1.98 27.32
CA ASN A 571 -26.56 -2.66 28.60
C ASN A 571 -25.08 -2.59 29.01
#